data_6c07ad41bbf0ef3dd649bca888ccfbf9
#
_entry.id   6c07ad41bbf0ef3dd649bca888ccfbf9
#
_cell.length_a   1.000
_cell.length_b   1.000
_cell.length_c   1.000
_cell.angle_alpha   90.00
_cell.angle_beta   90.00
_cell.angle_gamma   90.00
#
_symmetry.space_group_name_H-M   'P 1'
#
loop_
_entity.id
_entity.type
_entity.pdbx_description
1 polymer ?
#
loop_
_entity_poly.entity_id
_entity_poly.type
_entity_poly.pdbx_seq_one_letter_code
_entity_poly.pdbx_strand_id
1 'polypeptide(L)'
;VKLTPLCVTLICTNVTTGNNSEGIKFNVSKEMTEEIKNCSFNMTTELRDKRRKVYSLFYTLDVVPLDDNLNNSSANLDSRTYRLINCNTSTITQACPKVSFEPIPIHYCAPAGFAILKCNNKTFNGTGLCTNVSTVQCTHGIKPVVSTQLLLNGSLAEEEVMIRSENITNNVKNIIVQFTKPVEINCTRPNNNTRKSVHIGPGQAFYATGDIIGDIRQAHCNVSRKKWNETLQEVAKQLGIHFEGKTIIFDKPTGGDLE
;
A
#
# COMPACT_ATOMS: atom_id res chain seq x y z
N VAL A 1 -2.39 -18.98 -6.95
CA VAL A 1 -3.42 -19.12 -8.00
C VAL A 1 -3.39 -17.91 -8.91
N LYS A 2 -3.26 -18.15 -10.22
CA LYS A 2 -3.39 -17.08 -11.22
C LYS A 2 -4.86 -16.72 -11.43
N LEU A 3 -5.18 -15.44 -11.37
CA LEU A 3 -6.54 -14.91 -11.48
C LEU A 3 -6.88 -14.42 -12.89
N THR A 4 -6.33 -15.05 -13.93
CA THR A 4 -6.68 -14.74 -15.33
C THR A 4 -8.21 -14.79 -15.59
N PRO A 5 -8.99 -15.70 -14.97
CA PRO A 5 -10.45 -15.71 -15.11
C PRO A 5 -11.16 -14.45 -14.60
N LEU A 6 -10.50 -13.61 -13.80
CA LEU A 6 -11.04 -12.32 -13.35
C LEU A 6 -10.89 -11.20 -14.39
N CYS A 7 -10.12 -11.41 -15.45
CA CYS A 7 -9.98 -10.44 -16.54
C CYS A 7 -11.19 -10.49 -17.47
N VAL A 8 -12.33 -10.18 -16.93
CA VAL A 8 -13.63 -10.13 -17.60
C VAL A 8 -14.25 -8.74 -17.37
N THR A 9 -15.27 -8.43 -18.13
CA THR A 9 -16.04 -7.21 -17.93
C THR A 9 -16.77 -7.27 -16.60
N LEU A 10 -16.55 -6.25 -15.77
CA LEU A 10 -17.23 -6.06 -14.50
C LEU A 10 -18.36 -5.05 -14.67
N ILE A 11 -19.52 -5.33 -14.12
CA ILE A 11 -20.63 -4.37 -14.03
C ILE A 11 -20.68 -3.87 -12.61
N CYS A 12 -20.30 -2.61 -12.41
CA CYS A 12 -20.13 -2.04 -11.08
C CYS A 12 -21.12 -0.93 -10.80
N THR A 13 -21.61 -0.89 -9.57
CA THR A 13 -22.46 0.16 -9.01
C THR A 13 -21.81 0.74 -7.77
N ASN A 14 -22.21 1.96 -7.41
CA ASN A 14 -21.79 2.55 -6.15
C ASN A 14 -22.43 1.80 -4.98
N VAL A 15 -21.71 1.67 -3.89
CA VAL A 15 -22.26 1.19 -2.63
C VAL A 15 -23.09 2.30 -2.04
N THR A 16 -24.41 2.09 -1.91
CA THR A 16 -25.35 3.08 -1.37
C THR A 16 -25.83 2.70 0.02
N THR A 17 -26.18 3.73 0.81
CA THR A 17 -26.96 3.54 2.03
C THR A 17 -28.36 3.09 1.63
N GLY A 18 -28.64 1.82 1.72
CA GLY A 18 -29.96 1.28 1.37
C GLY A 18 -30.08 -0.20 1.67
N ASN A 19 -31.30 -0.66 1.71
CA ASN A 19 -31.61 -2.08 1.88
C ASN A 19 -31.12 -2.84 0.63
N ASN A 20 -30.14 -3.71 0.81
CA ASN A 20 -29.96 -4.79 -0.13
C ASN A 20 -31.19 -5.71 -0.07
N SER A 21 -31.46 -6.44 -1.14
CA SER A 21 -32.54 -7.44 -1.21
C SER A 21 -32.58 -8.46 -0.07
N GLU A 22 -31.57 -8.45 0.79
CA GLU A 22 -31.43 -9.29 1.98
C GLU A 22 -31.58 -8.52 3.31
N GLY A 23 -32.00 -7.24 3.27
CA GLY A 23 -32.32 -6.48 4.48
C GLY A 23 -31.13 -5.94 5.30
N ILE A 24 -29.92 -6.04 4.79
CA ILE A 24 -28.73 -5.52 5.44
C ILE A 24 -28.59 -4.03 5.12
N LYS A 25 -28.66 -3.21 6.16
CA LYS A 25 -28.46 -1.75 6.03
C LYS A 25 -26.99 -1.44 6.24
N PHE A 26 -26.36 -0.85 5.21
CA PHE A 26 -25.06 -0.24 5.32
C PHE A 26 -25.23 1.25 5.64
N ASN A 27 -24.57 1.73 6.69
CA ASN A 27 -24.39 3.15 6.92
C ASN A 27 -23.03 3.53 6.33
N VAL A 28 -23.05 4.15 5.15
CA VAL A 28 -21.84 4.52 4.40
C VAL A 28 -21.59 6.00 4.59
N SER A 29 -20.39 6.37 5.04
CA SER A 29 -19.99 7.77 5.01
C SER A 29 -19.94 8.25 3.55
N LYS A 30 -20.32 9.49 3.31
CA LYS A 30 -20.37 10.08 1.96
C LYS A 30 -19.04 9.92 1.19
N GLU A 31 -17.93 9.95 1.90
CA GLU A 31 -16.57 9.81 1.35
C GLU A 31 -16.28 8.40 0.85
N MET A 32 -16.86 7.37 1.50
CA MET A 32 -16.61 5.97 1.15
C MET A 32 -17.50 5.46 0.01
N THR A 33 -18.59 6.13 -0.33
CA THR A 33 -19.43 5.76 -1.48
C THR A 33 -18.67 5.87 -2.80
N GLU A 34 -17.67 6.73 -2.87
CA GLU A 34 -16.83 6.94 -4.06
C GLU A 34 -15.61 6.00 -4.09
N GLU A 35 -15.25 5.38 -2.97
CA GLU A 35 -14.04 4.56 -2.85
C GLU A 35 -14.28 3.07 -3.03
N ILE A 36 -15.51 2.60 -2.86
CA ILE A 36 -15.88 1.18 -2.96
C ILE A 36 -16.96 1.00 -4.01
N LYS A 37 -16.77 0.00 -4.85
CA LYS A 37 -17.75 -0.41 -5.86
C LYS A 37 -18.21 -1.84 -5.63
N ASN A 38 -19.50 -2.06 -5.83
CA ASN A 38 -20.08 -3.40 -5.88
C ASN A 38 -20.14 -3.87 -7.33
N CYS A 39 -19.35 -4.86 -7.65
CA CYS A 39 -19.19 -5.36 -9.01
C CYS A 39 -19.76 -6.78 -9.17
N SER A 40 -20.44 -7.03 -10.28
CA SER A 40 -20.86 -8.35 -10.69
C SER A 40 -20.16 -8.76 -11.98
N PHE A 41 -19.87 -10.03 -12.11
CA PHE A 41 -19.20 -10.59 -13.27
C PHE A 41 -19.51 -12.08 -13.42
N ASN A 42 -19.27 -12.60 -14.61
CA ASN A 42 -19.43 -14.02 -14.90
C ASN A 42 -18.10 -14.74 -14.68
N MET A 43 -18.06 -15.66 -13.74
CA MET A 43 -16.89 -16.45 -13.43
C MET A 43 -17.01 -17.84 -14.05
N THR A 44 -15.87 -18.36 -14.56
CA THR A 44 -15.76 -19.75 -14.96
C THR A 44 -15.96 -20.67 -13.75
N THR A 45 -16.50 -21.86 -14.01
CA THR A 45 -16.65 -22.91 -13.00
C THR A 45 -15.64 -24.03 -13.27
N GLU A 46 -15.71 -25.09 -12.49
CA GLU A 46 -14.93 -26.32 -12.74
C GLU A 46 -15.21 -26.93 -14.12
N LEU A 47 -16.43 -26.71 -14.64
CA LEU A 47 -16.81 -27.09 -15.99
C LEU A 47 -16.58 -25.90 -16.94
N ARG A 48 -15.75 -26.08 -17.97
CA ARG A 48 -15.34 -25.01 -18.89
C ARG A 48 -16.48 -24.31 -19.63
N ASP A 49 -17.59 -25.00 -19.83
CA ASP A 49 -18.76 -24.53 -20.55
C ASP A 49 -19.82 -23.87 -19.64
N LYS A 50 -19.61 -23.90 -18.33
CA LYS A 50 -20.53 -23.31 -17.34
C LYS A 50 -19.91 -22.08 -16.70
N ARG A 51 -20.71 -21.03 -16.61
CA ARG A 51 -20.37 -19.78 -15.92
C ARG A 51 -21.44 -19.45 -14.90
N ARG A 52 -21.04 -18.81 -13.84
CA ARG A 52 -21.94 -18.31 -12.80
C ARG A 52 -21.70 -16.84 -12.53
N LYS A 53 -22.75 -16.14 -12.15
CA LYS A 53 -22.66 -14.75 -11.72
C LYS A 53 -22.14 -14.65 -10.30
N VAL A 54 -21.13 -13.81 -10.12
CA VAL A 54 -20.47 -13.57 -8.84
C VAL A 54 -20.46 -12.09 -8.53
N TYR A 55 -20.62 -11.74 -7.27
CA TYR A 55 -20.50 -10.38 -6.76
C TYR A 55 -19.28 -10.25 -5.87
N SER A 56 -18.60 -9.14 -5.98
CA SER A 56 -17.49 -8.77 -5.10
C SER A 56 -17.41 -7.25 -4.95
N LEU A 57 -16.91 -6.81 -3.81
CA LEU A 57 -16.56 -5.42 -3.59
C LEU A 57 -15.11 -5.19 -4.04
N PHE A 58 -14.90 -4.10 -4.76
CA PHE A 58 -13.57 -3.64 -5.16
C PHE A 58 -13.38 -2.19 -4.76
N TYR A 59 -12.15 -1.82 -4.48
CA TYR A 59 -11.78 -0.41 -4.37
C TYR A 59 -11.73 0.22 -5.76
N THR A 60 -12.10 1.49 -5.87
CA THR A 60 -12.08 2.23 -7.14
C THR A 60 -10.68 2.34 -7.75
N LEU A 61 -9.64 2.28 -6.92
CA LEU A 61 -8.24 2.27 -7.39
C LEU A 61 -7.86 0.99 -8.15
N ASP A 62 -8.62 -0.09 -8.00
CA ASP A 62 -8.31 -1.38 -8.61
C ASP A 62 -9.07 -1.61 -9.93
N VAL A 63 -9.97 -0.73 -10.28
CA VAL A 63 -10.83 -0.86 -11.47
C VAL A 63 -10.71 0.34 -12.40
N VAL A 64 -10.86 0.10 -13.68
CA VAL A 64 -10.78 1.12 -14.74
C VAL A 64 -12.05 1.07 -15.58
N PRO A 65 -12.70 2.22 -15.86
CA PRO A 65 -13.87 2.26 -16.75
C PRO A 65 -13.52 1.82 -18.17
N LEU A 66 -14.41 1.07 -18.81
CA LEU A 66 -14.27 0.61 -20.19
C LEU A 66 -14.97 1.52 -21.20
N ASP A 67 -16.01 2.25 -20.79
CA ASP A 67 -16.85 3.04 -21.68
C ASP A 67 -16.34 4.47 -21.79
N ASP A 68 -15.74 4.80 -22.95
CA ASP A 68 -15.44 6.17 -23.37
C ASP A 68 -16.64 6.89 -23.98
N ASN A 69 -17.76 6.22 -24.18
CA ASN A 69 -18.95 6.76 -24.84
C ASN A 69 -19.94 7.35 -23.84
N LEU A 70 -19.76 8.61 -23.52
CA LEU A 70 -20.71 9.47 -22.79
C LEU A 70 -22.05 9.72 -23.53
N ASN A 71 -22.26 9.11 -24.71
CA ASN A 71 -23.37 9.48 -25.60
C ASN A 71 -24.50 8.48 -25.68
N ASN A 72 -24.55 7.39 -24.93
CA ASN A 72 -25.71 6.52 -24.89
C ASN A 72 -26.57 6.79 -23.66
N SER A 73 -27.56 7.65 -23.86
CA SER A 73 -28.56 8.13 -22.93
C SER A 73 -29.64 7.12 -22.52
N SER A 74 -29.41 5.83 -22.60
CA SER A 74 -30.41 4.82 -22.27
C SER A 74 -30.01 3.67 -21.38
N ALA A 75 -28.82 3.68 -20.80
CA ALA A 75 -28.45 2.74 -19.75
C ALA A 75 -28.63 3.40 -18.37
N ASN A 76 -29.20 2.66 -17.44
CA ASN A 76 -29.31 3.09 -16.05
C ASN A 76 -28.04 3.82 -15.59
N LEU A 77 -28.18 5.09 -15.22
CA LEU A 77 -27.11 5.99 -14.80
C LEU A 77 -26.25 5.45 -13.63
N ASP A 78 -26.68 4.37 -13.00
CA ASP A 78 -26.08 3.83 -11.79
C ASP A 78 -25.12 2.66 -12.04
N SER A 79 -25.11 2.04 -13.21
CA SER A 79 -24.22 0.91 -13.51
C SER A 79 -23.32 1.18 -14.72
N ARG A 80 -22.04 0.96 -14.55
CA ARG A 80 -21.02 1.11 -15.60
C ARG A 80 -20.17 -0.13 -15.73
N THR A 81 -19.53 -0.29 -16.88
CA THR A 81 -18.61 -1.39 -17.15
C THR A 81 -17.18 -1.01 -16.80
N TYR A 82 -16.49 -1.92 -16.14
CA TYR A 82 -15.12 -1.78 -15.68
C TYR A 82 -14.29 -3.03 -15.98
N ARG A 83 -12.99 -2.91 -15.84
CA ARG A 83 -12.07 -4.04 -15.76
C ARG A 83 -11.10 -3.82 -14.60
N LEU A 84 -10.46 -4.88 -14.16
CA LEU A 84 -9.35 -4.74 -13.20
C LEU A 84 -8.17 -4.04 -13.88
N ILE A 85 -7.54 -3.14 -13.14
CA ILE A 85 -6.52 -2.22 -13.68
C ILE A 85 -5.33 -2.92 -14.33
N ASN A 86 -4.90 -4.05 -13.76
CA ASN A 86 -3.70 -4.76 -14.21
C ASN A 86 -3.94 -5.83 -15.28
N CYS A 87 -5.18 -6.03 -15.72
CA CYS A 87 -5.51 -7.11 -16.65
C CYS A 87 -4.90 -6.95 -18.04
N ASN A 88 -4.52 -5.75 -18.45
CA ASN A 88 -3.89 -5.49 -19.74
C ASN A 88 -2.36 -5.43 -19.71
N THR A 89 -1.75 -5.49 -18.54
CA THR A 89 -0.31 -5.28 -18.36
C THR A 89 0.41 -6.44 -17.68
N SER A 90 -0.27 -7.18 -16.81
CA SER A 90 0.36 -8.22 -16.00
C SER A 90 -0.63 -9.31 -15.62
N THR A 91 -0.08 -10.43 -15.16
CA THR A 91 -0.88 -11.51 -14.59
C THR A 91 -1.16 -11.20 -13.12
N ILE A 92 -2.43 -11.28 -12.74
CA ILE A 92 -2.85 -11.14 -11.35
C ILE A 92 -2.71 -12.51 -10.68
N THR A 93 -1.94 -12.57 -9.61
CA THR A 93 -1.75 -13.76 -8.79
C THR A 93 -2.25 -13.49 -7.38
N GLN A 94 -3.11 -14.35 -6.89
CA GLN A 94 -3.62 -14.26 -5.52
C GLN A 94 -2.57 -14.75 -4.54
N ALA A 95 -2.40 -14.02 -3.45
CA ALA A 95 -1.62 -14.51 -2.33
C ALA A 95 -2.33 -15.70 -1.67
N CYS A 96 -1.57 -16.73 -1.31
CA CYS A 96 -2.13 -17.88 -0.62
C CYS A 96 -2.69 -17.44 0.75
N PRO A 97 -3.97 -17.74 1.06
CA PRO A 97 -4.58 -17.31 2.33
C PRO A 97 -3.90 -17.87 3.59
N LYS A 98 -3.14 -18.94 3.46
CA LYS A 98 -2.37 -19.54 4.56
C LYS A 98 -1.05 -18.85 4.84
N VAL A 99 -0.60 -17.94 3.97
CA VAL A 99 0.67 -17.22 4.08
C VAL A 99 0.41 -15.85 4.71
N SER A 100 1.24 -15.47 5.65
CA SER A 100 1.20 -14.15 6.28
C SER A 100 2.11 -13.16 5.55
N PHE A 101 1.67 -11.90 5.49
CA PHE A 101 2.50 -10.77 5.04
C PHE A 101 3.19 -10.06 6.19
N GLU A 102 3.13 -10.59 7.40
CA GLU A 102 3.81 -9.98 8.54
C GLU A 102 5.32 -9.89 8.28
N PRO A 103 5.91 -8.69 8.35
CA PRO A 103 7.34 -8.53 8.16
C PRO A 103 8.12 -9.20 9.29
N ILE A 104 8.94 -10.18 8.95
CA ILE A 104 9.85 -10.85 9.89
C ILE A 104 11.29 -10.44 9.58
N PRO A 105 12.16 -10.29 10.61
CA PRO A 105 13.54 -9.87 10.39
C PRO A 105 14.30 -10.83 9.47
N ILE A 106 14.96 -10.28 8.46
CA ILE A 106 15.83 -10.99 7.54
C ILE A 106 17.27 -10.53 7.77
N HIS A 107 18.19 -11.47 7.89
CA HIS A 107 19.62 -11.22 7.98
C HIS A 107 20.27 -11.60 6.66
N TYR A 108 21.08 -10.69 6.09
CA TYR A 108 21.91 -11.00 4.95
C TYR A 108 23.30 -11.39 5.44
N CYS A 109 23.77 -12.56 5.03
CA CYS A 109 25.06 -13.11 5.45
C CYS A 109 25.99 -13.26 4.25
N ALA A 110 27.28 -13.03 4.48
CA ALA A 110 28.31 -13.26 3.48
C ALA A 110 28.53 -14.75 3.29
N PRO A 111 28.78 -15.19 2.04
CA PRO A 111 29.17 -16.57 1.78
C PRO A 111 30.59 -16.85 2.32
N ALA A 112 30.95 -18.15 2.35
CA ALA A 112 32.28 -18.55 2.81
C ALA A 112 33.40 -17.89 1.99
N GLY A 113 34.40 -17.35 2.66
CA GLY A 113 35.51 -16.59 2.07
C GLY A 113 35.25 -15.11 1.85
N PHE A 114 34.06 -14.62 2.20
CA PHE A 114 33.69 -13.20 2.15
C PHE A 114 33.30 -12.68 3.54
N ALA A 115 33.35 -11.38 3.70
CA ALA A 115 32.94 -10.72 4.93
C ALA A 115 32.23 -9.40 4.62
N ILE A 116 31.43 -8.95 5.56
CA ILE A 116 30.74 -7.67 5.49
C ILE A 116 31.49 -6.69 6.39
N LEU A 117 31.82 -5.52 5.86
CA LEU A 117 32.39 -4.43 6.62
C LEU A 117 31.27 -3.50 7.05
N LYS A 118 31.21 -3.22 8.34
CA LYS A 118 30.20 -2.36 8.96
C LYS A 118 30.86 -1.07 9.44
N CYS A 119 30.35 0.06 8.96
CA CYS A 119 30.76 1.36 9.49
C CYS A 119 30.02 1.66 10.80
N ASN A 120 30.77 1.91 11.86
CA ASN A 120 30.24 2.20 13.19
C ASN A 120 30.22 3.68 13.54
N ASN A 121 30.60 4.55 12.61
CA ASN A 121 30.52 5.99 12.83
C ASN A 121 29.06 6.42 12.94
N LYS A 122 28.68 7.00 14.06
CA LYS A 122 27.28 7.38 14.34
C LYS A 122 26.73 8.45 13.40
N THR A 123 27.61 9.27 12.84
CA THR A 123 27.26 10.36 11.92
C THR A 123 27.69 10.08 10.46
N PHE A 124 27.93 8.81 10.13
CA PHE A 124 28.29 8.43 8.77
C PHE A 124 27.11 8.64 7.81
N ASN A 125 27.35 9.45 6.75
CA ASN A 125 26.32 9.79 5.79
C ASN A 125 26.15 8.80 4.62
N GLY A 126 26.92 7.72 4.61
CA GLY A 126 26.89 6.69 3.57
C GLY A 126 28.01 6.81 2.52
N THR A 127 28.77 7.89 2.51
CA THR A 127 29.87 8.14 1.56
C THR A 127 31.11 8.64 2.28
N GLY A 128 32.27 8.43 1.69
CA GLY A 128 33.55 8.92 2.21
C GLY A 128 34.21 7.95 3.17
N LEU A 129 35.08 8.50 4.03
CA LEU A 129 35.90 7.73 4.95
C LEU A 129 35.11 7.28 6.17
N CYS A 130 35.17 5.99 6.50
CA CYS A 130 34.73 5.45 7.77
C CYS A 130 35.94 5.11 8.64
N THR A 131 36.01 5.67 9.84
CA THR A 131 37.15 5.51 10.76
C THR A 131 36.96 4.41 11.78
N ASN A 132 35.73 3.96 12.00
CA ASN A 132 35.42 2.88 12.95
C ASN A 132 34.67 1.77 12.20
N VAL A 133 35.44 0.77 11.75
CA VAL A 133 34.94 -0.33 10.93
C VAL A 133 35.04 -1.64 11.70
N SER A 134 33.97 -2.42 11.71
CA SER A 134 33.97 -3.79 12.19
C SER A 134 33.63 -4.76 11.06
N THR A 135 34.06 -6.00 11.23
CA THR A 135 33.75 -7.10 10.32
C THR A 135 32.63 -7.93 10.93
N VAL A 136 31.60 -8.18 10.13
CA VAL A 136 30.47 -9.02 10.54
C VAL A 136 30.21 -10.09 9.48
N GLN A 137 29.70 -11.24 9.90
CA GLN A 137 29.29 -12.32 9.01
C GLN A 137 27.91 -12.05 8.41
N CYS A 138 27.01 -11.48 9.20
CA CYS A 138 25.63 -11.17 8.81
C CYS A 138 25.26 -9.74 9.24
N THR A 139 24.30 -9.18 8.55
CA THR A 139 23.66 -7.92 8.97
C THR A 139 22.77 -8.15 10.18
N HIS A 140 22.36 -7.06 10.84
CA HIS A 140 21.25 -7.11 11.79
C HIS A 140 19.95 -7.55 11.09
N GLY A 141 18.93 -7.92 11.86
CA GLY A 141 17.61 -8.27 11.32
C GLY A 141 16.92 -7.06 10.70
N ILE A 142 16.62 -7.14 9.41
CA ILE A 142 15.93 -6.08 8.67
C ILE A 142 14.53 -6.58 8.36
N LYS A 143 13.50 -5.88 8.84
CA LYS A 143 12.11 -6.19 8.51
C LYS A 143 11.76 -5.66 7.12
N PRO A 144 11.27 -6.52 6.20
CA PRO A 144 10.93 -6.12 4.83
C PRO A 144 9.57 -5.40 4.78
N VAL A 145 9.47 -4.27 5.44
CA VAL A 145 8.24 -3.46 5.47
C VAL A 145 8.08 -2.74 4.14
N VAL A 146 6.92 -2.91 3.50
CA VAL A 146 6.54 -2.19 2.28
C VAL A 146 5.71 -0.98 2.65
N SER A 147 6.20 0.19 2.32
CA SER A 147 5.53 1.46 2.61
C SER A 147 5.85 2.51 1.54
N THR A 148 5.13 3.61 1.55
CA THR A 148 5.43 4.79 0.76
C THR A 148 5.59 6.00 1.67
N GLN A 149 6.50 6.91 1.33
CA GLN A 149 6.76 8.19 1.99
C GLN A 149 7.36 8.07 3.40
N LEU A 150 6.85 7.19 4.24
CA LEU A 150 7.33 6.97 5.60
C LEU A 150 7.99 5.59 5.69
N LEU A 151 9.15 5.52 6.30
CA LEU A 151 9.84 4.27 6.58
C LEU A 151 9.45 3.79 7.98
N LEU A 152 8.95 2.56 8.07
CA LEU A 152 8.39 1.99 9.28
C LEU A 152 9.28 0.87 9.83
N ASN A 153 9.36 0.77 11.14
CA ASN A 153 10.08 -0.31 11.85
C ASN A 153 11.55 -0.48 11.45
N GLY A 154 12.16 0.58 10.94
CA GLY A 154 13.57 0.62 10.60
C GLY A 154 14.46 0.95 11.80
N SER A 155 15.73 1.15 11.54
CA SER A 155 16.71 1.56 12.55
C SER A 155 16.69 3.07 12.78
N LEU A 156 17.02 3.48 13.98
CA LEU A 156 17.14 4.88 14.39
C LEU A 156 18.59 5.34 14.33
N ALA A 157 18.81 6.63 14.07
CA ALA A 157 20.10 7.26 14.23
C ALA A 157 20.44 7.44 15.73
N GLU A 158 21.71 7.37 16.08
CA GLU A 158 22.13 7.38 17.49
C GLU A 158 22.33 8.78 18.06
N GLU A 159 22.91 9.71 17.30
CA GLU A 159 23.27 11.04 17.81
C GLU A 159 22.38 12.15 17.26
N GLU A 160 22.23 12.22 15.95
CA GLU A 160 21.46 13.26 15.26
C GLU A 160 20.67 12.69 14.10
N VAL A 161 19.64 13.39 13.67
CA VAL A 161 18.91 13.06 12.46
C VAL A 161 19.86 13.03 11.28
N MET A 162 19.88 11.93 10.56
CA MET A 162 20.74 11.74 9.39
C MET A 162 19.96 12.00 8.11
N ILE A 163 20.58 12.77 7.22
CA ILE A 163 20.09 13.09 5.88
C ILE A 163 20.99 12.36 4.88
N ARG A 164 20.40 11.49 4.07
CA ARG A 164 21.15 10.70 3.08
C ARG A 164 20.57 10.86 1.70
N SER A 165 21.41 11.12 0.72
CA SER A 165 21.06 11.19 -0.70
C SER A 165 22.27 10.82 -1.56
N GLU A 166 22.02 10.28 -2.73
CA GLU A 166 23.08 10.09 -3.73
C GLU A 166 23.68 11.42 -4.17
N ASN A 167 22.84 12.43 -4.34
CA ASN A 167 23.23 13.81 -4.65
C ASN A 167 22.17 14.76 -4.09
N ILE A 168 22.51 15.45 -3.00
CA ILE A 168 21.57 16.32 -2.27
C ILE A 168 21.10 17.51 -3.12
N THR A 169 21.89 17.96 -4.08
CA THR A 169 21.53 19.09 -4.94
C THR A 169 20.66 18.69 -6.14
N ASN A 170 20.59 17.40 -6.44
CA ASN A 170 19.76 16.89 -7.52
C ASN A 170 18.35 16.58 -7.00
N ASN A 171 17.36 17.34 -7.44
CA ASN A 171 15.97 17.20 -7.03
C ASN A 171 15.28 15.91 -7.52
N VAL A 172 15.90 15.18 -8.45
CA VAL A 172 15.42 13.86 -8.92
C VAL A 172 15.77 12.74 -7.95
N LYS A 173 16.84 12.94 -7.15
CA LYS A 173 17.30 11.93 -6.17
C LYS A 173 16.56 12.06 -4.86
N ASN A 174 16.12 10.93 -4.34
CA ASN A 174 15.42 10.85 -3.06
C ASN A 174 16.36 11.22 -1.91
N ILE A 175 15.81 11.92 -0.94
CA ILE A 175 16.45 12.18 0.34
C ILE A 175 15.83 11.21 1.35
N ILE A 176 16.68 10.39 1.97
CA ILE A 176 16.28 9.51 3.05
C ILE A 176 16.64 10.17 4.37
N VAL A 177 15.63 10.31 5.22
CA VAL A 177 15.77 10.91 6.54
C VAL A 177 15.65 9.81 7.60
N GLN A 178 16.66 9.70 8.45
CA GLN A 178 16.66 8.75 9.57
C GLN A 178 16.52 9.52 10.88
N PHE A 179 15.46 9.20 11.62
CA PHE A 179 15.17 9.85 12.91
C PHE A 179 16.03 9.29 14.05
N THR A 180 16.19 10.10 15.08
CA THR A 180 16.80 9.65 16.34
C THR A 180 15.80 9.04 17.30
N LYS A 181 14.55 9.49 17.24
CA LYS A 181 13.45 9.00 18.06
C LYS A 181 12.32 8.51 17.18
N PRO A 182 11.69 7.37 17.51
CA PRO A 182 10.57 6.90 16.72
C PRO A 182 9.35 7.79 16.92
N VAL A 183 8.60 7.97 15.84
CA VAL A 183 7.26 8.57 15.89
C VAL A 183 6.24 7.45 15.72
N GLU A 184 5.48 7.19 16.76
CA GLU A 184 4.47 6.14 16.75
C GLU A 184 3.33 6.49 15.80
N ILE A 185 2.96 5.55 14.94
CA ILE A 185 1.84 5.66 14.03
C ILE A 185 0.92 4.47 14.20
N ASN A 186 -0.36 4.73 14.45
CA ASN A 186 -1.38 3.70 14.63
C ASN A 186 -2.40 3.80 13.52
N CYS A 187 -2.47 2.79 12.68
CA CYS A 187 -3.38 2.73 11.56
C CYS A 187 -4.49 1.71 11.81
N THR A 188 -5.69 2.05 11.37
CA THR A 188 -6.85 1.17 11.49
C THR A 188 -7.66 1.18 10.20
N ARG A 189 -8.18 0.01 9.85
CA ARG A 189 -9.24 -0.16 8.87
C ARG A 189 -10.50 -0.54 9.64
N PRO A 190 -11.41 0.41 9.89
CA PRO A 190 -12.57 0.18 10.76
C PRO A 190 -13.62 -0.74 10.15
N ASN A 191 -13.55 -1.00 8.86
CA ASN A 191 -14.51 -1.86 8.16
C ASN A 191 -14.29 -3.33 8.50
N ASN A 192 -15.37 -4.00 8.91
CA ASN A 192 -15.38 -5.44 9.12
C ASN A 192 -15.74 -6.14 7.80
N ASN A 193 -14.72 -6.41 6.99
CA ASN A 193 -14.90 -7.07 5.69
C ASN A 193 -15.13 -8.57 5.88
N THR A 194 -16.04 -9.12 5.10
CA THR A 194 -16.21 -10.58 4.98
C THR A 194 -15.46 -11.07 3.73
N ARG A 195 -14.97 -12.29 3.80
CA ARG A 195 -14.31 -12.98 2.71
C ARG A 195 -15.11 -14.19 2.29
N LYS A 196 -15.43 -14.29 1.02
CA LYS A 196 -16.09 -15.47 0.45
C LYS A 196 -15.18 -16.19 -0.53
N SER A 197 -15.26 -17.51 -0.54
CA SER A 197 -14.53 -18.36 -1.46
C SER A 197 -15.36 -18.62 -2.71
N VAL A 198 -14.76 -18.40 -3.86
CA VAL A 198 -15.37 -18.66 -5.18
C VAL A 198 -14.50 -19.67 -5.91
N HIS A 199 -15.00 -20.86 -6.16
CA HIS A 199 -14.28 -21.88 -6.92
C HIS A 199 -14.17 -21.46 -8.39
N ILE A 200 -12.97 -21.46 -8.94
CA ILE A 200 -12.67 -21.09 -10.32
C ILE A 200 -12.09 -22.24 -11.14
N GLY A 201 -11.78 -23.34 -10.51
CA GLY A 201 -11.24 -24.55 -11.13
C GLY A 201 -10.98 -25.62 -10.10
N PRO A 202 -10.53 -26.84 -10.51
CA PRO A 202 -10.20 -27.91 -9.59
C PRO A 202 -9.11 -27.50 -8.60
N GLY A 203 -9.42 -27.53 -7.32
CA GLY A 203 -8.48 -27.14 -6.25
C GLY A 203 -8.09 -25.67 -6.25
N GLN A 204 -8.77 -24.81 -7.00
CA GLN A 204 -8.51 -23.38 -7.09
C GLN A 204 -9.70 -22.57 -6.61
N ALA A 205 -9.44 -21.59 -5.74
CA ALA A 205 -10.46 -20.70 -5.24
C ALA A 205 -9.98 -19.25 -5.32
N PHE A 206 -10.89 -18.38 -5.70
CA PHE A 206 -10.73 -16.93 -5.59
C PHE A 206 -11.40 -16.45 -4.31
N TYR A 207 -10.67 -15.72 -3.48
CA TYR A 207 -11.20 -15.14 -2.25
C TYR A 207 -11.61 -13.70 -2.50
N ALA A 208 -12.91 -13.51 -2.60
CA ALA A 208 -13.52 -12.21 -2.89
C ALA A 208 -13.95 -11.51 -1.60
N THR A 209 -13.93 -10.19 -1.62
CA THR A 209 -14.59 -9.41 -0.58
C THR A 209 -16.09 -9.52 -0.78
N GLY A 210 -16.78 -10.06 0.21
CA GLY A 210 -18.23 -10.17 0.22
C GLY A 210 -18.86 -8.89 0.77
N ASP A 211 -19.52 -9.00 1.93
CA ASP A 211 -20.15 -7.87 2.59
C ASP A 211 -19.21 -7.18 3.58
N ILE A 212 -19.50 -5.93 3.90
CA ILE A 212 -18.89 -5.19 4.98
C ILE A 212 -19.92 -5.13 6.11
N ILE A 213 -19.57 -5.64 7.28
CA ILE A 213 -20.46 -5.67 8.43
C ILE A 213 -20.39 -4.32 9.17
N GLY A 214 -21.55 -3.72 9.41
CA GLY A 214 -21.66 -2.45 10.12
C GLY A 214 -21.42 -1.22 9.24
N ASP A 215 -20.92 -0.17 9.85
CA ASP A 215 -20.67 1.10 9.15
C ASP A 215 -19.46 1.00 8.23
N ILE A 216 -19.58 1.54 7.03
CA ILE A 216 -18.45 1.66 6.11
C ILE A 216 -17.74 2.98 6.39
N ARG A 217 -16.52 2.90 6.93
CA ARG A 217 -15.69 4.04 7.31
C ARG A 217 -14.31 3.96 6.67
N GLN A 218 -13.68 5.12 6.52
CA GLN A 218 -12.38 5.25 5.90
C GLN A 218 -11.26 4.73 6.81
N ALA A 219 -10.33 3.96 6.25
CA ALA A 219 -9.08 3.64 6.92
C ALA A 219 -8.27 4.90 7.17
N HIS A 220 -7.63 4.97 8.32
CA HIS A 220 -6.89 6.15 8.73
C HIS A 220 -5.75 5.79 9.67
N CYS A 221 -4.84 6.72 9.83
CA CYS A 221 -3.74 6.61 10.77
C CYS A 221 -3.74 7.79 11.74
N ASN A 222 -3.34 7.52 12.98
CA ASN A 222 -3.16 8.52 14.03
C ASN A 222 -1.69 8.66 14.39
N VAL A 223 -1.26 9.91 14.47
CA VAL A 223 0.10 10.31 14.87
C VAL A 223 -0.01 11.43 15.90
N SER A 224 0.87 11.45 16.90
CA SER A 224 0.96 12.55 17.84
C SER A 224 1.46 13.81 17.12
N ARG A 225 0.62 14.86 17.07
CA ARG A 225 0.98 16.13 16.45
C ARG A 225 2.22 16.75 17.10
N LYS A 226 2.33 16.69 18.40
CA LYS A 226 3.48 17.22 19.15
C LYS A 226 4.76 16.52 18.74
N LYS A 227 4.79 15.20 18.79
CA LYS A 227 5.96 14.40 18.42
C LYS A 227 6.36 14.59 16.95
N TRP A 228 5.37 14.68 16.07
CA TRP A 228 5.61 14.93 14.65
C TRP A 228 6.24 16.29 14.39
N ASN A 229 5.70 17.34 15.02
CA ASN A 229 6.23 18.70 14.90
C ASN A 229 7.66 18.80 15.45
N GLU A 230 7.94 18.22 16.60
CA GLU A 230 9.28 18.17 17.18
C GLU A 230 10.26 17.46 16.23
N THR A 231 9.84 16.35 15.62
CA THR A 231 10.66 15.60 14.67
C THR A 231 10.92 16.42 13.40
N LEU A 232 9.92 17.09 12.85
CA LEU A 232 10.09 17.95 11.68
C LEU A 232 11.03 19.13 11.95
N GLN A 233 11.03 19.68 13.16
CA GLN A 233 11.98 20.72 13.57
C GLN A 233 13.40 20.20 13.55
N GLU A 234 13.66 19.01 14.07
CA GLU A 234 14.99 18.38 14.03
C GLU A 234 15.42 18.10 12.57
N VAL A 235 14.51 17.62 11.72
CA VAL A 235 14.77 17.38 10.30
C VAL A 235 15.09 18.70 9.59
N ALA A 236 14.33 19.75 9.83
CA ALA A 236 14.57 21.06 9.23
C ALA A 236 15.93 21.63 9.63
N LYS A 237 16.34 21.44 10.88
CA LYS A 237 17.66 21.85 11.37
C LYS A 237 18.78 21.13 10.60
N GLN A 238 18.67 19.84 10.40
CA GLN A 238 19.68 19.06 9.66
C GLN A 238 19.68 19.39 8.16
N LEU A 239 18.50 19.58 7.55
CA LEU A 239 18.41 20.03 6.16
C LEU A 239 19.00 21.42 5.97
N GLY A 240 18.86 22.31 6.95
CA GLY A 240 19.45 23.65 6.91
C GLY A 240 20.97 23.66 6.79
N ILE A 241 21.65 22.61 7.26
CA ILE A 241 23.10 22.46 7.11
C ILE A 241 23.47 22.22 5.64
N HIS A 242 22.66 21.49 4.90
CA HIS A 242 22.86 21.19 3.49
C HIS A 242 22.36 22.30 2.55
N PHE A 243 21.37 23.07 2.99
CA PHE A 243 20.73 24.15 2.22
C PHE A 243 20.88 25.48 2.94
N GLU A 244 22.11 25.94 3.10
CA GLU A 244 22.41 27.19 3.79
C GLU A 244 21.69 28.40 3.18
N GLY A 245 21.12 29.22 4.05
CA GLY A 245 20.41 30.42 3.66
C GLY A 245 19.05 30.21 2.99
N LYS A 246 18.55 28.98 2.95
CA LYS A 246 17.25 28.64 2.38
C LYS A 246 16.25 28.27 3.47
N THR A 247 15.00 28.63 3.25
CA THR A 247 13.88 28.26 4.13
C THR A 247 13.43 26.85 3.82
N ILE A 248 13.28 26.02 4.85
CA ILE A 248 12.77 24.66 4.72
C ILE A 248 11.26 24.68 4.99
N ILE A 249 10.49 24.25 4.00
CA ILE A 249 9.03 24.18 4.07
C ILE A 249 8.62 22.74 3.81
N PHE A 250 7.79 22.20 4.72
CA PHE A 250 7.17 20.90 4.55
C PHE A 250 5.75 21.08 3.98
N ASP A 251 5.41 20.33 2.97
CA ASP A 251 4.14 20.43 2.29
C ASP A 251 3.55 19.03 2.04
N LYS A 252 2.35 19.01 1.48
CA LYS A 252 1.66 17.78 1.13
C LYS A 252 2.45 16.98 0.07
N PRO A 253 2.35 15.64 0.11
CA PRO A 253 2.91 14.81 -0.95
C PRO A 253 2.32 15.18 -2.31
N THR A 254 3.18 15.31 -3.31
CA THR A 254 2.77 15.57 -4.69
C THR A 254 3.29 14.47 -5.60
N GLY A 255 2.41 13.94 -6.46
CA GLY A 255 2.76 12.85 -7.38
C GLY A 255 2.80 11.49 -6.72
N GLY A 256 3.18 10.47 -7.49
CA GLY A 256 3.18 9.07 -7.09
C GLY A 256 1.80 8.43 -7.16
N ASP A 257 1.76 7.13 -6.90
CA ASP A 257 0.51 6.37 -6.86
C ASP A 257 -0.31 6.76 -5.63
N LEU A 258 -1.62 6.86 -5.79
CA LEU A 258 -2.54 7.16 -4.69
C LEU A 258 -2.54 6.07 -3.61
N GLU A 259 -2.12 4.89 -3.98
CA GLU A 259 -1.96 3.74 -3.10
C GLU A 259 -0.66 3.85 -2.27
#